data_65c9e9dcedd6c0047e86ba861018fdaa
#
_entry.id   65c9e9dcedd6c0047e86ba861018fdaa
#
_cell.length_a   1.000
_cell.length_b   1.000
_cell.length_c   1.000
_cell.angle_alpha   90.00
_cell.angle_beta   90.00
_cell.angle_gamma   90.00
#
_symmetry.space_group_name_H-M   'P 1'
#
loop_
_entity.id
_entity.type
_entity.pdbx_description
1 polymer ?
#
loop_
_entity_poly.entity_id
_entity_poly.type
_entity_poly.pdbx_seq_one_letter_code
_entity_poly.pdbx_strand_id
1 'polypeptide(L)'
;MKLITFDPFRTLGLPGVRYIKPEHMHQHRDELTAADWLLFPGYWQINSLHYVLKRPIFPSLCSYHLGHDKVEMTRALQTACPDHVPDTLITASDKYGIAQILDQWRFPFVAKSVRSSAGRGVYLIENPHQPQADAAHDTVLHVQKLL
;
A
#
# COMPACT_ATOMS: atom_id res chain seq x y z
N MET A 1 30.34 1.29 1.63
CA MET A 1 28.97 1.02 1.20
C MET A 1 28.41 2.31 0.59
N LYS A 2 27.98 2.29 -0.65
CA LYS A 2 27.43 3.45 -1.38
C LYS A 2 25.91 3.44 -1.26
N LEU A 3 25.37 4.38 -0.51
CA LEU A 3 23.92 4.53 -0.27
C LEU A 3 23.39 5.71 -1.05
N ILE A 4 22.28 5.52 -1.74
CA ILE A 4 21.54 6.59 -2.41
C ILE A 4 20.11 6.61 -1.87
N THR A 5 19.60 7.78 -1.53
CA THR A 5 18.22 7.97 -1.08
C THR A 5 17.44 8.84 -2.05
N PHE A 6 16.13 8.55 -2.17
CA PHE A 6 15.15 9.39 -2.85
C PHE A 6 14.29 10.21 -1.87
N ASP A 7 14.45 9.96 -0.56
CA ASP A 7 13.78 10.71 0.50
C ASP A 7 14.81 11.11 1.57
N PRO A 8 15.27 12.37 1.57
CA PRO A 8 16.31 12.81 2.49
C PRO A 8 15.84 12.87 3.94
N PHE A 9 14.53 13.07 4.18
CA PHE A 9 14.00 13.16 5.54
C PHE A 9 14.04 11.81 6.27
N ARG A 10 13.79 10.71 5.54
CA ARG A 10 13.86 9.36 6.10
C ARG A 10 15.27 8.85 6.35
N THR A 11 16.26 9.57 5.87
CA THR A 11 17.68 9.23 6.05
C THR A 11 18.44 10.24 6.89
N LEU A 12 17.73 11.14 7.59
CA LEU A 12 18.35 12.07 8.53
C LEU A 12 19.19 11.31 9.58
N GLY A 13 20.42 11.76 9.79
CA GLY A 13 21.36 11.14 10.71
C GLY A 13 22.15 9.96 10.16
N LEU A 14 21.90 9.51 8.94
CA LEU A 14 22.74 8.51 8.28
C LEU A 14 23.87 9.20 7.51
N PRO A 15 25.15 9.01 7.91
CA PRO A 15 26.27 9.67 7.24
C PRO A 15 26.53 9.06 5.85
N GLY A 16 26.98 9.88 4.92
CA GLY A 16 27.45 9.43 3.61
C GLY A 16 26.35 8.98 2.63
N VAL A 17 25.09 9.27 2.94
CA VAL A 17 23.97 8.98 2.02
C VAL A 17 23.86 10.09 0.98
N ARG A 18 23.89 9.70 -0.29
CA ARG A 18 23.69 10.61 -1.43
C ARG A 18 22.20 10.77 -1.71
N TYR A 19 21.69 11.98 -1.69
CA TYR A 19 20.31 12.27 -2.14
C TYR A 19 20.25 12.50 -3.65
N ILE A 20 19.30 11.84 -4.31
CA ILE A 20 18.92 12.11 -5.70
C ILE A 20 17.42 12.39 -5.71
N LYS A 21 17.04 13.54 -6.29
CA LYS A 21 15.64 13.88 -6.45
C LYS A 21 14.94 12.82 -7.32
N PRO A 22 13.78 12.28 -6.92
CA PRO A 22 13.12 11.17 -7.64
C PRO A 22 12.97 11.42 -9.14
N GLU A 23 12.59 12.63 -9.55
CA GLU A 23 12.36 13.00 -10.94
C GLU A 23 13.64 13.02 -11.79
N HIS A 24 14.81 13.07 -11.15
CA HIS A 24 16.10 13.04 -11.83
C HIS A 24 16.71 11.65 -11.95
N MET A 25 15.98 10.60 -11.56
CA MET A 25 16.46 9.21 -11.54
C MET A 25 17.18 8.81 -12.84
N HIS A 26 16.59 9.13 -13.98
CA HIS A 26 17.13 8.74 -15.28
C HIS A 26 18.44 9.46 -15.66
N GLN A 27 18.67 10.65 -15.12
CA GLN A 27 19.92 11.41 -15.33
C GLN A 27 21.09 10.84 -14.54
N HIS A 28 20.82 10.05 -13.48
CA HIS A 28 21.81 9.47 -12.57
C HIS A 28 21.93 7.95 -12.71
N ARG A 29 21.59 7.38 -13.87
CA ARG A 29 21.55 5.94 -14.09
C ARG A 29 22.82 5.21 -13.66
N ASP A 30 23.99 5.74 -14.05
CA ASP A 30 25.28 5.09 -13.75
C ASP A 30 25.59 5.16 -12.25
N GLU A 31 25.25 6.26 -11.60
CA GLU A 31 25.40 6.43 -10.15
C GLU A 31 24.50 5.45 -9.38
N LEU A 32 23.26 5.28 -9.82
CA LEU A 32 22.30 4.32 -9.26
C LEU A 32 22.74 2.87 -9.47
N THR A 33 23.28 2.57 -10.65
CA THR A 33 23.78 1.22 -10.97
C THR A 33 25.01 0.86 -10.10
N ALA A 34 25.81 1.84 -9.71
CA ALA A 34 26.99 1.65 -8.87
C ALA A 34 26.68 1.69 -7.35
N ALA A 35 25.42 1.90 -6.95
CA ALA A 35 25.02 1.93 -5.55
C ALA A 35 24.88 0.51 -4.97
N ASP A 36 25.21 0.37 -3.68
CA ASP A 36 24.95 -0.87 -2.94
C ASP A 36 23.48 -0.99 -2.55
N TRP A 37 22.85 0.13 -2.13
CA TRP A 37 21.44 0.20 -1.77
C TRP A 37 20.79 1.50 -2.23
N LEU A 38 19.52 1.38 -2.63
CA LEU A 38 18.65 2.48 -3.02
C LEU A 38 17.53 2.61 -1.98
N LEU A 39 17.52 3.73 -1.26
CA LEU A 39 16.68 3.92 -0.08
C LEU A 39 15.45 4.78 -0.42
N PHE A 40 14.30 4.33 0.03
CA PHE A 40 13.03 5.05 -0.02
C PHE A 40 12.64 5.57 -1.40
N PRO A 41 12.73 4.75 -2.47
CA PRO A 41 12.21 5.16 -3.78
C PRO A 41 10.70 5.38 -3.73
N GLY A 42 10.18 6.20 -4.61
CA GLY A 42 8.74 6.28 -4.86
C GLY A 42 8.21 5.00 -5.53
N TYR A 43 6.92 4.69 -5.34
CA TYR A 43 6.30 3.47 -5.89
C TYR A 43 6.52 3.32 -7.41
N TRP A 44 6.46 4.41 -8.16
CA TRP A 44 6.67 4.42 -9.60
C TRP A 44 8.11 4.07 -10.04
N GLN A 45 9.09 4.18 -9.14
CA GLN A 45 10.51 3.91 -9.41
C GLN A 45 10.89 2.45 -9.20
N ILE A 46 10.19 1.74 -8.27
CA ILE A 46 10.65 0.45 -7.74
C ILE A 46 10.90 -0.60 -8.80
N ASN A 47 10.05 -0.69 -9.82
CA ASN A 47 10.19 -1.68 -10.88
C ASN A 47 11.45 -1.43 -11.73
N SER A 48 11.72 -0.18 -12.09
CA SER A 48 12.94 0.18 -12.84
C SER A 48 14.20 -0.08 -12.03
N LEU A 49 14.19 0.27 -10.75
CA LEU A 49 15.35 0.09 -9.88
C LEU A 49 15.62 -1.39 -9.58
N HIS A 50 14.58 -2.16 -9.30
CA HIS A 50 14.71 -3.56 -8.90
C HIS A 50 14.90 -4.49 -10.08
N TYR A 51 14.04 -4.44 -11.10
CA TYR A 51 14.05 -5.38 -12.20
C TYR A 51 15.03 -5.00 -13.32
N VAL A 52 15.16 -3.70 -13.62
CA VAL A 52 16.02 -3.25 -14.73
C VAL A 52 17.45 -2.99 -14.26
N LEU A 53 17.65 -2.18 -13.22
CA LEU A 53 18.97 -1.91 -12.68
C LEU A 53 19.49 -3.04 -11.76
N LYS A 54 18.60 -3.94 -11.33
CA LYS A 54 18.90 -5.06 -10.42
C LYS A 54 19.59 -4.61 -9.14
N ARG A 55 19.14 -3.49 -8.58
CA ARG A 55 19.66 -2.96 -7.33
C ARG A 55 18.74 -3.29 -6.17
N PRO A 56 19.32 -3.61 -5.00
CA PRO A 56 18.53 -3.77 -3.79
C PRO A 56 17.91 -2.42 -3.39
N ILE A 57 16.64 -2.46 -3.02
CA ILE A 57 15.88 -1.30 -2.56
C ILE A 57 15.43 -1.48 -1.10
N PHE A 58 15.30 -0.38 -0.37
CA PHE A 58 14.70 -0.37 0.97
C PHE A 58 13.64 0.74 1.05
N PRO A 59 12.44 0.45 1.55
CA PRO A 59 11.88 -0.88 1.91
C PRO A 59 11.92 -1.88 0.76
N SER A 60 11.76 -3.17 1.06
CA SER A 60 11.81 -4.23 0.05
C SER A 60 10.68 -4.07 -0.98
N LEU A 61 10.86 -4.61 -2.19
CA LEU A 61 9.83 -4.65 -3.23
C LEU A 61 8.53 -5.28 -2.71
N CYS A 62 8.65 -6.34 -1.92
CA CYS A 62 7.53 -7.02 -1.27
C CYS A 62 6.75 -6.06 -0.35
N SER A 63 7.45 -5.28 0.47
CA SER A 63 6.84 -4.27 1.36
C SER A 63 6.10 -3.19 0.58
N TYR A 64 6.63 -2.79 -0.57
CA TYR A 64 5.95 -1.82 -1.44
C TYR A 64 4.65 -2.38 -2.02
N HIS A 65 4.70 -3.61 -2.57
CA HIS A 65 3.52 -4.24 -3.17
C HIS A 65 2.43 -4.48 -2.13
N LEU A 66 2.76 -5.16 -1.03
CA LEU A 66 1.80 -5.42 0.05
C LEU A 66 1.24 -4.14 0.68
N GLY A 67 2.07 -3.11 0.83
CA GLY A 67 1.63 -1.83 1.39
C GLY A 67 0.78 -0.98 0.43
N HIS A 68 0.77 -1.30 -0.87
CA HIS A 68 0.05 -0.53 -1.88
C HIS A 68 -1.40 -0.95 -2.06
N ASP A 69 -1.70 -2.24 -1.90
CA ASP A 69 -3.02 -2.82 -2.12
C ASP A 69 -3.53 -3.52 -0.84
N LYS A 70 -4.66 -3.05 -0.31
CA LYS A 70 -5.23 -3.59 0.94
C LYS A 70 -5.74 -5.02 0.81
N VAL A 71 -6.14 -5.44 -0.39
CA VAL A 71 -6.55 -6.83 -0.64
C VAL A 71 -5.35 -7.76 -0.55
N GLU A 72 -4.26 -7.43 -1.25
CA GLU A 72 -3.02 -8.21 -1.19
C GLU A 72 -2.45 -8.26 0.23
N MET A 73 -2.39 -7.11 0.90
CA MET A 73 -1.94 -7.02 2.29
C MET A 73 -2.78 -7.91 3.22
N THR A 74 -4.11 -7.81 3.13
CA THR A 74 -5.01 -8.60 3.98
C THR A 74 -4.84 -10.10 3.72
N ARG A 75 -4.78 -10.54 2.46
CA ARG A 75 -4.58 -11.95 2.10
C ARG A 75 -3.23 -12.48 2.60
N ALA A 76 -2.16 -11.69 2.47
CA ALA A 76 -0.86 -12.06 2.99
C ALA A 76 -0.86 -12.19 4.51
N LEU A 77 -1.49 -11.25 5.23
CA LEU A 77 -1.60 -11.30 6.68
C LEU A 77 -2.49 -12.44 7.16
N GLN A 78 -3.62 -12.71 6.51
CA GLN A 78 -4.47 -13.86 6.80
C GLN A 78 -3.73 -15.20 6.64
N THR A 79 -2.77 -15.26 5.71
CA THR A 79 -1.94 -16.45 5.52
C THR A 79 -0.84 -16.57 6.57
N ALA A 80 -0.20 -15.45 6.94
CA ALA A 80 0.96 -15.45 7.83
C ALA A 80 0.59 -15.43 9.33
N CYS A 81 -0.47 -14.69 9.69
CA CYS A 81 -0.90 -14.46 11.07
C CYS A 81 -2.42 -14.27 11.19
N PRO A 82 -3.22 -15.30 10.86
CA PRO A 82 -4.69 -15.20 10.79
C PRO A 82 -5.34 -14.66 12.07
N ASP A 83 -4.83 -15.06 13.22
CA ASP A 83 -5.37 -14.68 14.54
C ASP A 83 -5.19 -13.17 14.85
N HIS A 84 -4.37 -12.46 14.09
CA HIS A 84 -4.09 -11.04 14.27
C HIS A 84 -4.73 -10.15 13.19
N VAL A 85 -5.51 -10.73 12.31
CA VAL A 85 -6.23 -9.99 11.27
C VAL A 85 -7.70 -9.87 11.65
N PRO A 86 -8.26 -8.66 11.73
CA PRO A 86 -9.69 -8.50 11.98
C PRO A 86 -10.52 -9.21 10.90
N ASP A 87 -11.71 -9.69 11.28
CA ASP A 87 -12.66 -10.27 10.32
C ASP A 87 -12.81 -9.32 9.12
N THR A 88 -12.56 -9.85 7.93
CA THR A 88 -12.53 -9.05 6.70
C THR A 88 -13.28 -9.77 5.59
N LEU A 89 -14.18 -9.04 4.93
CA LEU A 89 -14.86 -9.46 3.72
C LEU A 89 -14.33 -8.64 2.54
N ILE A 90 -13.95 -9.33 1.48
CA ILE A 90 -13.54 -8.74 0.21
C ILE A 90 -14.52 -9.24 -0.84
N THR A 91 -15.31 -8.33 -1.43
CA THR A 91 -16.37 -8.66 -2.37
C THR A 91 -16.46 -7.64 -3.49
N ALA A 92 -17.26 -7.91 -4.52
CA ALA A 92 -17.45 -6.97 -5.63
C ALA A 92 -18.18 -5.69 -5.18
N SER A 93 -17.84 -4.58 -5.82
CA SER A 93 -18.51 -3.30 -5.59
C SER A 93 -19.75 -3.17 -6.48
N ASP A 94 -20.68 -4.12 -6.31
CA ASP A 94 -21.96 -4.17 -7.02
C ASP A 94 -23.13 -4.47 -6.06
N LYS A 95 -24.34 -4.52 -6.61
CA LYS A 95 -25.54 -4.80 -5.81
C LYS A 95 -25.50 -6.14 -5.07
N TYR A 96 -24.79 -7.14 -5.60
CA TYR A 96 -24.68 -8.46 -4.98
C TYR A 96 -23.68 -8.44 -3.82
N GLY A 97 -22.53 -7.79 -4.01
CA GLY A 97 -21.56 -7.60 -2.95
C GLY A 97 -22.10 -6.76 -1.80
N ILE A 98 -22.86 -5.69 -2.11
CA ILE A 98 -23.54 -4.89 -1.09
C ILE A 98 -24.58 -5.73 -0.34
N ALA A 99 -25.39 -6.52 -1.04
CA ALA A 99 -26.37 -7.40 -0.39
C ALA A 99 -25.68 -8.43 0.52
N GLN A 100 -24.55 -8.99 0.09
CA GLN A 100 -23.74 -9.91 0.90
C GLN A 100 -23.24 -9.23 2.19
N ILE A 101 -22.75 -7.99 2.11
CA ILE A 101 -22.31 -7.23 3.28
C ILE A 101 -23.48 -7.04 4.25
N LEU A 102 -24.62 -6.59 3.76
CA LEU A 102 -25.81 -6.31 4.59
C LEU A 102 -26.38 -7.57 5.26
N ASP A 103 -26.24 -8.74 4.63
CA ASP A 103 -26.67 -10.03 5.16
C ASP A 103 -25.71 -10.56 6.24
N GLN A 104 -24.42 -10.46 6.02
CA GLN A 104 -23.39 -11.10 6.85
C GLN A 104 -22.82 -10.21 7.95
N TRP A 105 -22.91 -8.88 7.79
CA TRP A 105 -22.21 -7.94 8.66
C TRP A 105 -23.19 -7.10 9.50
N ARG A 106 -22.80 -6.92 10.76
CA ARG A 106 -23.52 -6.05 11.70
C ARG A 106 -22.83 -4.69 11.79
N PHE A 107 -23.63 -3.65 11.86
CA PHE A 107 -23.15 -2.28 12.07
C PHE A 107 -22.66 -2.09 13.53
N PRO A 108 -21.66 -1.24 13.75
CA PRO A 108 -20.83 -0.55 12.75
C PRO A 108 -19.71 -1.43 12.19
N PHE A 109 -19.26 -1.13 10.98
CA PHE A 109 -18.08 -1.73 10.36
C PHE A 109 -17.30 -0.69 9.56
N VAL A 110 -16.07 -1.04 9.14
CA VAL A 110 -15.21 -0.14 8.36
C VAL A 110 -15.13 -0.60 6.92
N ALA A 111 -15.48 0.30 5.99
CA ALA A 111 -15.24 0.10 4.56
C ALA A 111 -13.97 0.85 4.14
N LYS A 112 -13.15 0.22 3.30
CA LYS A 112 -11.86 0.79 2.88
C LYS A 112 -11.72 0.74 1.37
N SER A 113 -11.32 1.84 0.76
CA SER A 113 -10.85 1.84 -0.62
C SER A 113 -9.56 1.04 -0.73
N VAL A 114 -9.47 0.18 -1.75
CA VAL A 114 -8.38 -0.78 -1.93
C VAL A 114 -7.03 -0.08 -2.06
N ARG A 115 -6.96 0.97 -2.89
CA ARG A 115 -5.72 1.70 -3.21
C ARG A 115 -5.72 3.12 -2.67
N SER A 116 -5.75 3.26 -1.36
CA SER A 116 -5.68 4.56 -0.68
C SER A 116 -4.71 4.51 0.49
N SER A 117 -4.14 5.65 0.85
CA SER A 117 -3.14 5.76 1.93
C SER A 117 -3.44 6.94 2.86
N ALA A 118 -2.74 7.00 3.97
CA ALA A 118 -2.81 8.10 4.94
C ALA A 118 -4.23 8.39 5.48
N GLY A 119 -5.00 7.34 5.75
CA GLY A 119 -6.37 7.46 6.28
C GLY A 119 -7.43 7.85 5.27
N ARG A 120 -7.06 8.20 4.03
CA ARG A 120 -8.02 8.46 2.97
C ARG A 120 -8.69 7.16 2.54
N GLY A 121 -9.97 7.23 2.17
CA GLY A 121 -10.73 6.06 1.74
C GLY A 121 -10.96 5.03 2.85
N VAL A 122 -11.08 5.48 4.09
CA VAL A 122 -11.50 4.68 5.24
C VAL A 122 -12.80 5.30 5.79
N TYR A 123 -13.87 4.53 5.78
CA TYR A 123 -15.22 4.99 6.10
C TYR A 123 -15.81 4.12 7.21
N LEU A 124 -16.28 4.74 8.28
CA LEU A 124 -17.09 4.08 9.29
C LEU A 124 -18.53 4.02 8.79
N ILE A 125 -19.07 2.82 8.69
CA ILE A 125 -20.45 2.58 8.25
C ILE A 125 -21.28 2.19 9.47
N GLU A 126 -22.17 3.07 9.89
CA GLU A 126 -22.97 2.93 11.12
C GLU A 126 -24.40 2.43 10.84
N ASN A 127 -24.88 2.62 9.62
CA ASN A 127 -26.23 2.21 9.24
C ASN A 127 -26.36 1.98 7.72
N PRO A 128 -27.39 1.26 7.25
CA PRO A 128 -27.55 0.89 5.84
C PRO A 128 -27.89 2.06 4.90
N HIS A 129 -28.27 3.21 5.43
CA HIS A 129 -28.65 4.39 4.66
C HIS A 129 -27.50 5.38 4.46
N GLN A 130 -26.36 5.10 5.06
CA GLN A 130 -25.21 5.97 4.94
C GLN A 130 -24.64 5.89 3.50
N PRO A 131 -24.49 7.01 2.80
CA PRO A 131 -24.01 6.99 1.43
C PRO A 131 -22.59 6.41 1.38
N GLN A 132 -22.41 5.36 0.58
CA GLN A 132 -21.11 4.74 0.30
C GLN A 132 -20.35 5.56 -0.77
N ALA A 133 -20.34 6.88 -0.65
CA ALA A 133 -20.09 7.80 -1.74
C ALA A 133 -18.74 7.62 -2.48
N ASP A 134 -17.72 7.10 -1.83
CA ASP A 134 -16.40 6.96 -2.45
C ASP A 134 -15.91 5.50 -2.62
N ALA A 135 -16.52 4.55 -1.92
CA ALA A 135 -16.24 3.12 -2.16
C ALA A 135 -16.78 2.64 -3.52
N ALA A 136 -17.72 3.38 -4.10
CA ALA A 136 -18.33 3.09 -5.40
C ALA A 136 -17.40 3.26 -6.62
N HIS A 137 -16.22 3.86 -6.45
CA HIS A 137 -15.22 4.00 -7.51
C HIS A 137 -14.27 2.80 -7.62
N ASP A 138 -14.17 1.98 -6.59
CA ASP A 138 -13.40 0.74 -6.61
C ASP A 138 -14.26 -0.42 -7.13
N THR A 139 -13.68 -1.31 -7.92
CA THR A 139 -14.36 -2.52 -8.40
C THR A 139 -14.54 -3.58 -7.30
N VAL A 140 -13.85 -3.39 -6.18
CA VAL A 140 -13.82 -4.30 -5.03
C VAL A 140 -14.07 -3.52 -3.75
N LEU A 141 -14.93 -4.04 -2.89
CA LEU A 141 -15.17 -3.56 -1.53
C LEU A 141 -14.33 -4.36 -0.55
N HIS A 142 -13.59 -3.65 0.31
CA HIS A 142 -12.85 -4.20 1.43
C HIS A 142 -13.53 -3.75 2.73
N VAL A 143 -14.23 -4.68 3.39
CA VAL A 143 -14.99 -4.43 4.62
C VAL A 143 -14.32 -5.15 5.77
N GLN A 144 -14.18 -4.47 6.90
CA GLN A 144 -13.48 -4.99 8.06
C GLN A 144 -14.24 -4.67 9.35
N LYS A 145 -14.22 -5.63 10.27
CA LYS A 145 -14.82 -5.46 11.60
C LYS A 145 -14.15 -4.28 12.33
N LEU A 146 -14.97 -3.46 12.96
CA LEU A 146 -14.50 -2.45 13.89
C LEU A 146 -14.01 -3.15 15.17
N LEU A 147 -12.79 -2.82 15.60
CA LEU A 147 -12.16 -3.34 16.83
C LEU A 147 -12.44 -2.40 17.99
#